data_0f9f245f1c088154fa128c8d01397f8c
#
_entry.id   0f9f245f1c088154fa128c8d01397f8c
#
_cell.length_a   1.000
_cell.length_b   1.000
_cell.length_c   1.000
_cell.angle_alpha   90.00
_cell.angle_beta   90.00
_cell.angle_gamma   90.00
#
_symmetry.space_group_name_H-M   'P 1'
#
loop_
_entity.id
_entity.type
_entity.pdbx_description
1 polymer ?
#
loop_
_entity_poly.entity_id
_entity_poly.type
_entity_poly.pdbx_seq_one_letter_code
_entity_poly.pdbx_strand_id
1 'polypeptide(L)'
;MKKIYAQKKLFVFMNFFSVFFLIIGLYGGITADPSMFYILFVSLGLSLLSLLFLVNRIYYNDSEIKFVFIYRKVTVSYNQIKEIFVQRDLIYGIKVIFNLEKETKEECFDYLEYTRITKKNDIKNIIFMIGISIKDFENIIKHCNCKIKGNY
;
A
#
# COMPACT_ATOMS: atom_id res chain seq x y z
N MET A 1 11.70 -5.65 15.53
CA MET A 1 11.05 -5.40 14.23
C MET A 1 10.45 -4.01 14.19
N LYS A 2 10.80 -3.21 13.21
CA LYS A 2 10.13 -1.94 12.93
C LYS A 2 8.83 -2.22 12.18
N LYS A 3 7.80 -1.38 12.42
CA LYS A 3 6.48 -1.54 11.81
C LYS A 3 6.16 -0.36 10.91
N ILE A 4 5.72 -0.64 9.69
CA ILE A 4 5.27 0.34 8.71
C ILE A 4 3.83 0.00 8.32
N TYR A 5 2.99 1.02 8.24
CA TYR A 5 1.67 0.92 7.64
C TYR A 5 1.77 1.31 6.16
N ALA A 6 1.56 0.34 5.30
CA ALA A 6 1.32 0.64 3.90
C ALA A 6 0.01 1.42 3.80
N GLN A 7 -0.05 2.37 2.85
CA GLN A 7 -1.25 3.18 2.60
C GLN A 7 -1.67 4.13 3.75
N LYS A 8 -0.74 4.47 4.67
CA LYS A 8 -1.03 5.44 5.75
C LYS A 8 -1.59 6.77 5.23
N LYS A 9 -1.07 7.26 4.10
CA LYS A 9 -1.56 8.52 3.49
C LYS A 9 -3.01 8.38 3.04
N LEU A 10 -3.36 7.27 2.42
CA LEU A 10 -4.72 7.01 1.96
C LEU A 10 -5.70 6.89 3.14
N PHE A 11 -5.27 6.22 4.21
CA PHE A 11 -6.04 6.17 5.45
C PHE A 11 -6.34 7.58 6.00
N VAL A 12 -5.32 8.44 6.11
CA VAL A 12 -5.49 9.82 6.59
C VAL A 12 -6.43 10.61 5.67
N PHE A 13 -6.24 10.49 4.36
CA PHE A 13 -7.06 11.17 3.37
C PHE A 13 -8.53 10.75 3.46
N MET A 14 -8.82 9.46 3.50
CA MET A 14 -10.19 8.95 3.63
C MET A 14 -10.86 9.40 4.93
N ASN A 15 -10.13 9.43 6.05
CA ASN A 15 -10.67 9.93 7.31
C ASN A 15 -10.93 11.43 7.28
N PHE A 16 -10.09 12.22 6.61
CA PHE A 16 -10.35 13.64 6.42
C PHE A 16 -11.69 13.87 5.71
N PHE A 17 -11.94 13.16 4.60
CA PHE A 17 -13.23 13.23 3.92
C PHE A 17 -14.40 12.74 4.77
N SER A 18 -14.21 11.68 5.54
CA SER A 18 -15.20 11.19 6.46
C SER A 18 -15.63 12.26 7.47
N VAL A 19 -14.66 12.93 8.11
CA VAL A 19 -14.94 14.03 9.06
C VAL A 19 -15.64 15.20 8.35
N PHE A 20 -15.21 15.55 7.13
CA PHE A 20 -15.81 16.60 6.34
C PHE A 20 -17.30 16.30 6.05
N PHE A 21 -17.63 15.10 5.58
CA PHE A 21 -19.01 14.68 5.35
C PHE A 21 -19.83 14.59 6.64
N LEU A 22 -19.20 14.21 7.75
CA LEU A 22 -19.86 14.19 9.05
C LEU A 22 -20.32 15.61 9.46
N ILE A 23 -19.45 16.60 9.31
CA ILE A 23 -19.78 18.01 9.61
C ILE A 23 -20.91 18.50 8.71
N ILE A 24 -20.82 18.25 7.40
CA ILE A 24 -21.87 18.66 6.43
C ILE A 24 -23.21 17.99 6.77
N GLY A 25 -23.20 16.68 7.02
CA GLY A 25 -24.42 15.93 7.32
C GLY A 25 -25.11 16.40 8.60
N LEU A 26 -24.32 16.69 9.65
CA LEU A 26 -24.84 17.21 10.91
C LEU A 26 -25.40 18.64 10.75
N TYR A 27 -24.58 19.52 10.20
CA TYR A 27 -24.99 20.91 10.02
C TYR A 27 -26.19 21.04 9.09
N GLY A 28 -26.13 20.41 7.92
CA GLY A 28 -27.20 20.46 6.94
C GLY A 28 -28.50 19.80 7.42
N GLY A 29 -28.40 18.67 8.11
CA GLY A 29 -29.57 17.97 8.68
C GLY A 29 -30.28 18.75 9.78
N ILE A 30 -29.54 19.57 10.54
CA ILE A 30 -30.12 20.39 11.62
C ILE A 30 -30.69 21.72 11.07
N THR A 31 -30.00 22.36 10.11
CA THR A 31 -30.30 23.75 9.71
C THR A 31 -31.06 23.88 8.41
N ALA A 32 -30.95 22.89 7.51
CA ALA A 32 -31.54 22.98 6.17
C ALA A 32 -32.60 21.91 5.92
N ASP A 33 -32.20 20.64 5.81
CA ASP A 33 -33.10 19.54 5.44
C ASP A 33 -32.69 18.25 6.20
N PRO A 34 -33.61 17.62 6.96
CA PRO A 34 -33.36 16.37 7.64
C PRO A 34 -32.85 15.22 6.72
N SER A 35 -33.16 15.29 5.42
CA SER A 35 -32.62 14.30 4.46
C SER A 35 -31.09 14.30 4.38
N MET A 36 -30.43 15.43 4.73
CA MET A 36 -28.97 15.54 4.76
C MET A 36 -28.31 14.58 5.75
N PHE A 37 -29.07 14.01 6.70
CA PHE A 37 -28.54 12.97 7.59
C PHE A 37 -28.08 11.70 6.85
N TYR A 38 -28.51 11.46 5.59
CA TYR A 38 -27.93 10.38 4.77
C TYR A 38 -26.41 10.49 4.60
N ILE A 39 -25.88 11.73 4.62
CA ILE A 39 -24.44 11.98 4.50
C ILE A 39 -23.67 11.39 5.68
N LEU A 40 -24.30 11.23 6.85
CA LEU A 40 -23.68 10.56 8.00
C LEU A 40 -23.39 9.08 7.72
N PHE A 41 -24.27 8.40 6.99
CA PHE A 41 -24.03 7.00 6.58
C PHE A 41 -22.87 6.91 5.62
N VAL A 42 -22.73 7.87 4.70
CA VAL A 42 -21.56 7.95 3.80
C VAL A 42 -20.29 8.17 4.61
N SER A 43 -20.31 9.10 5.57
CA SER A 43 -19.20 9.35 6.48
C SER A 43 -18.78 8.08 7.25
N LEU A 44 -19.74 7.38 7.83
CA LEU A 44 -19.50 6.13 8.54
C LEU A 44 -18.90 5.06 7.62
N GLY A 45 -19.46 4.90 6.42
CA GLY A 45 -18.96 3.97 5.40
C GLY A 45 -17.52 4.26 5.02
N LEU A 46 -17.16 5.52 4.78
CA LEU A 46 -15.80 5.94 4.48
C LEU A 46 -14.83 5.65 5.66
N SER A 47 -15.26 5.89 6.90
CA SER A 47 -14.48 5.55 8.09
C SER A 47 -14.21 4.06 8.18
N LEU A 48 -15.21 3.22 8.00
CA LEU A 48 -15.07 1.76 8.04
C LEU A 48 -14.15 1.26 6.92
N LEU A 49 -14.34 1.75 5.68
CA LEU A 49 -13.47 1.41 4.56
C LEU A 49 -12.02 1.82 4.80
N SER A 50 -11.80 2.98 5.45
CA SER A 50 -10.45 3.44 5.74
C SER A 50 -9.66 2.49 6.65
N LEU A 51 -10.33 1.76 7.53
CA LEU A 51 -9.68 0.78 8.42
C LEU A 51 -9.02 -0.36 7.62
N LEU A 52 -9.53 -0.69 6.44
CA LEU A 52 -8.94 -1.72 5.57
C LEU A 52 -7.51 -1.33 5.14
N PHE A 53 -7.21 -0.02 5.01
CA PHE A 53 -5.86 0.44 4.66
C PHE A 53 -4.85 0.28 5.78
N LEU A 54 -5.29 0.13 7.03
CA LEU A 54 -4.41 -0.14 8.16
C LEU A 54 -4.04 -1.62 8.31
N VAL A 55 -4.71 -2.50 7.60
CA VAL A 55 -4.43 -3.94 7.69
C VAL A 55 -3.13 -4.30 6.98
N ASN A 56 -2.84 -3.65 5.85
CA ASN A 56 -1.62 -3.88 5.10
C ASN A 56 -0.42 -3.28 5.85
N ARG A 57 0.40 -4.15 6.42
CA ARG A 57 1.53 -3.78 7.28
C ARG A 57 2.79 -4.49 6.86
N ILE A 58 3.91 -3.81 7.04
CA ILE A 58 5.24 -4.38 6.87
C ILE A 58 5.94 -4.34 8.22
N TYR A 59 6.52 -5.44 8.61
CA TYR A 59 7.44 -5.52 9.73
C TYR A 59 8.80 -5.91 9.19
N TYR A 60 9.86 -5.24 9.59
CA TYR A 60 11.20 -5.56 9.13
C TYR A 60 12.23 -5.44 10.26
N ASN A 61 13.29 -6.20 10.14
CA ASN A 61 14.51 -6.14 10.95
C ASN A 61 15.73 -6.28 10.02
N ASP A 62 16.88 -6.60 10.55
CA ASP A 62 18.13 -6.71 9.79
C ASP A 62 18.24 -7.99 8.95
N SER A 63 17.40 -9.00 9.19
CA SER A 63 17.48 -10.32 8.54
C SER A 63 16.27 -10.65 7.65
N GLU A 64 15.10 -10.14 7.99
CA GLU A 64 13.85 -10.53 7.33
C GLU A 64 12.83 -9.38 7.26
N ILE A 65 11.92 -9.53 6.33
CA ILE A 65 10.76 -8.67 6.13
C ILE A 65 9.48 -9.51 6.19
N LYS A 66 8.48 -9.06 6.95
CA LYS A 66 7.19 -9.72 7.10
C LYS A 66 6.09 -8.83 6.55
N PHE A 67 5.43 -9.31 5.54
CA PHE A 67 4.27 -8.68 4.92
C PHE A 67 3.00 -9.23 5.55
N VAL A 68 2.12 -8.35 6.00
CA VAL A 68 0.81 -8.71 6.57
C VAL A 68 -0.27 -8.09 5.71
N PHE A 69 -1.08 -8.94 5.11
CA PHE A 69 -2.27 -8.57 4.32
C PHE A 69 -3.54 -9.05 5.04
N ILE A 70 -4.71 -8.66 4.55
CA ILE A 70 -6.00 -9.09 5.09
C ILE A 70 -6.11 -10.62 5.13
N TYR A 71 -5.67 -11.27 4.06
CA TYR A 71 -5.88 -12.71 3.81
C TYR A 71 -4.63 -13.58 3.98
N ARG A 72 -3.45 -12.97 4.08
CA ARG A 72 -2.19 -13.73 4.22
C ARG A 72 -1.12 -12.98 4.99
N LYS A 73 -0.20 -13.75 5.57
CA LYS A 73 1.06 -13.26 6.15
C LYS A 73 2.21 -13.97 5.43
N VAL A 74 3.21 -13.21 5.00
CA VAL A 74 4.37 -13.75 4.30
C VAL A 74 5.62 -13.21 4.98
N THR A 75 6.51 -14.10 5.41
CA THR A 75 7.82 -13.73 5.94
C THR A 75 8.87 -14.13 4.92
N VAL A 76 9.76 -13.22 4.59
CA VAL A 76 10.78 -13.37 3.55
C VAL A 76 12.12 -12.91 4.10
N SER A 77 13.16 -13.72 3.98
CA SER A 77 14.54 -13.28 4.21
C SER A 77 14.99 -12.41 3.05
N TYR A 78 15.80 -11.38 3.32
CA TYR A 78 16.27 -10.47 2.26
C TYR A 78 16.99 -11.18 1.12
N ASN A 79 17.70 -12.29 1.41
CA ASN A 79 18.38 -13.10 0.40
C ASN A 79 17.45 -13.81 -0.60
N GLN A 80 16.17 -13.95 -0.24
CA GLN A 80 15.14 -14.53 -1.12
C GLN A 80 14.59 -13.52 -2.12
N ILE A 81 14.80 -12.22 -1.89
CA ILE A 81 14.35 -11.17 -2.80
C ILE A 81 15.36 -11.07 -3.95
N LYS A 82 14.92 -11.39 -5.14
CA LYS A 82 15.76 -11.38 -6.35
C LYS A 82 15.73 -10.05 -7.08
N GLU A 83 14.56 -9.43 -7.09
CA GLU A 83 14.36 -8.15 -7.77
C GLU A 83 13.28 -7.33 -7.06
N ILE A 84 13.43 -6.02 -7.06
CA ILE A 84 12.43 -5.07 -6.57
C ILE A 84 12.11 -4.12 -7.72
N PHE A 85 10.83 -4.05 -8.10
CA PHE A 85 10.35 -3.02 -9.01
C PHE A 85 9.66 -1.92 -8.21
N VAL A 86 9.99 -0.66 -8.52
CA VAL A 86 9.48 0.51 -7.81
C VAL A 86 8.96 1.53 -8.79
N GLN A 87 7.78 2.05 -8.53
CA GLN A 87 7.22 3.17 -9.26
C GLN A 87 6.68 4.22 -8.30
N ARG A 88 7.05 5.47 -8.52
CA ARG A 88 6.52 6.59 -7.75
C ARG A 88 5.08 6.87 -8.15
N ASP A 89 4.25 7.05 -7.14
CA ASP A 89 2.86 7.49 -7.28
C ASP A 89 2.67 8.76 -6.46
N LEU A 90 2.11 9.80 -7.10
CA LEU A 90 1.95 11.11 -6.47
C LEU A 90 0.96 11.09 -5.31
N ILE A 91 -0.07 10.27 -5.40
CA ILE A 91 -1.17 10.21 -4.42
C ILE A 91 -0.85 9.20 -3.33
N TYR A 92 -0.46 7.99 -3.73
CA TYR A 92 -0.35 6.85 -2.82
C TYR A 92 1.06 6.64 -2.25
N GLY A 93 2.07 7.38 -2.72
CA GLY A 93 3.48 7.17 -2.37
C GLY A 93 4.17 6.28 -3.40
N ILE A 94 4.87 5.24 -2.99
CA ILE A 94 5.48 4.30 -3.92
C ILE A 94 4.70 3.00 -4.02
N LYS A 95 4.61 2.48 -5.25
CA LYS A 95 4.17 1.13 -5.56
C LYS A 95 5.43 0.27 -5.65
N VAL A 96 5.44 -0.85 -4.94
CA VAL A 96 6.60 -1.74 -4.87
C VAL A 96 6.16 -3.16 -5.16
N ILE A 97 6.93 -3.84 -5.99
CA ILE A 97 6.76 -5.27 -6.25
C ILE A 97 8.06 -5.96 -5.82
N PHE A 98 7.96 -6.89 -4.89
CA PHE A 98 9.06 -7.77 -4.50
C PHE A 98 8.92 -9.09 -5.25
N ASN A 99 9.92 -9.43 -6.06
CA ASN A 99 9.98 -10.67 -6.79
C ASN A 99 10.95 -11.63 -6.08
N LEU A 100 10.44 -12.80 -5.70
CA LEU A 100 11.19 -13.81 -4.95
C LEU A 100 11.75 -14.94 -5.85
N GLU A 101 11.29 -15.01 -7.09
CA GLU A 101 11.60 -16.13 -7.97
C GLU A 101 12.90 -15.92 -8.76
N LYS A 102 12.91 -14.88 -9.59
CA LYS A 102 14.04 -14.57 -10.48
C LYS A 102 14.00 -13.12 -10.95
N GLU A 103 15.15 -12.66 -11.43
CA GLU A 103 15.22 -11.39 -12.13
C GLU A 103 14.51 -11.47 -13.48
N THR A 104 13.73 -10.44 -13.81
CA THR A 104 13.16 -10.32 -15.14
C THR A 104 14.23 -9.85 -16.13
N LYS A 105 14.32 -10.50 -17.30
CA LYS A 105 15.28 -10.13 -18.34
C LYS A 105 14.83 -8.87 -19.11
N GLU A 106 13.52 -8.61 -19.13
CA GLU A 106 12.93 -7.51 -19.86
C GLU A 106 13.08 -6.20 -19.09
N GLU A 107 13.39 -5.12 -19.79
CA GLU A 107 13.35 -3.78 -19.26
C GLU A 107 11.89 -3.33 -19.19
N CYS A 108 11.36 -3.16 -18.00
CA CYS A 108 10.01 -2.69 -17.78
C CYS A 108 10.06 -1.28 -17.23
N PHE A 109 9.32 -0.38 -17.85
CA PHE A 109 9.26 1.02 -17.45
C PHE A 109 7.99 1.36 -16.66
N ASP A 110 6.97 0.49 -16.69
CA ASP A 110 5.69 0.70 -16.03
C ASP A 110 5.33 -0.45 -15.09
N TYR A 111 4.65 -0.10 -14.00
CA TYR A 111 4.13 -1.03 -12.98
C TYR A 111 3.15 -2.06 -13.57
N LEU A 112 2.28 -1.63 -14.49
CA LEU A 112 1.31 -2.52 -15.15
C LEU A 112 2.00 -3.53 -16.05
N GLU A 113 3.00 -3.09 -16.80
CA GLU A 113 3.82 -3.94 -17.66
C GLU A 113 4.58 -4.97 -16.84
N TYR A 114 5.27 -4.53 -15.78
CA TYR A 114 5.97 -5.44 -14.86
C TYR A 114 5.01 -6.46 -14.23
N THR A 115 3.83 -6.02 -13.81
CA THR A 115 2.78 -6.89 -13.27
C THR A 115 2.30 -7.91 -14.29
N ARG A 116 2.17 -7.53 -15.57
CA ARG A 116 1.73 -8.41 -16.66
C ARG A 116 2.76 -9.50 -16.97
N ILE A 117 4.03 -9.13 -16.98
CA ILE A 117 5.14 -10.06 -17.24
C ILE A 117 5.28 -11.06 -16.08
N THR A 118 5.22 -10.57 -14.84
CA THR A 118 5.40 -11.41 -13.66
C THR A 118 4.20 -12.30 -13.37
N LYS A 119 2.96 -11.86 -13.69
CA LYS A 119 1.75 -12.71 -13.55
C LYS A 119 1.76 -13.96 -14.43
N LYS A 120 2.50 -13.97 -15.53
CA LYS A 120 2.68 -15.18 -16.36
C LYS A 120 3.49 -16.27 -15.67
N ASN A 121 4.27 -15.93 -14.64
CA ASN A 121 5.30 -16.83 -14.09
C ASN A 121 4.99 -17.46 -12.73
N ASP A 122 4.21 -16.92 -11.89
CA ASP A 122 3.65 -17.48 -10.64
C ASP A 122 3.36 -16.39 -9.59
N ILE A 123 2.07 -16.19 -9.30
CA ILE A 123 1.59 -15.15 -8.36
C ILE A 123 2.05 -15.40 -6.92
N LYS A 124 2.43 -16.63 -6.57
CA LYS A 124 2.82 -16.99 -5.19
C LYS A 124 4.12 -16.36 -4.75
N ASN A 125 5.02 -16.11 -5.69
CA ASN A 125 6.37 -15.59 -5.45
C ASN A 125 6.48 -14.07 -5.63
N ILE A 126 5.34 -13.38 -5.77
CA ILE A 126 5.28 -11.95 -5.99
C ILE A 126 4.50 -11.28 -4.87
N ILE A 127 5.09 -10.24 -4.29
CA ILE A 127 4.49 -9.46 -3.22
C ILE A 127 4.30 -8.03 -3.71
N PHE A 128 3.04 -7.60 -3.79
CA PHE A 128 2.65 -6.25 -4.19
C PHE A 128 2.36 -5.39 -2.97
N MET A 129 2.96 -4.22 -2.92
CA MET A 129 2.70 -3.21 -1.89
C MET A 129 2.50 -1.85 -2.53
N ILE A 130 1.51 -1.10 -2.04
CA ILE A 130 1.19 0.25 -2.49
C ILE A 130 1.16 1.17 -1.27
N GLY A 131 1.67 2.38 -1.43
CA GLY A 131 1.56 3.41 -0.40
C GLY A 131 2.65 3.36 0.67
N ILE A 132 3.82 2.79 0.35
CA ILE A 132 5.01 2.88 1.20
C ILE A 132 5.62 4.28 1.03
N SER A 133 6.09 4.88 2.12
CA SER A 133 6.85 6.13 2.03
C SER A 133 8.25 5.88 1.46
N ILE A 134 8.82 6.86 0.76
CA ILE A 134 10.19 6.77 0.21
C ILE A 134 11.17 6.43 1.33
N LYS A 135 11.09 7.14 2.46
CA LYS A 135 11.97 6.93 3.62
C LYS A 135 11.90 5.50 4.18
N ASP A 136 10.69 4.94 4.26
CA ASP A 136 10.51 3.58 4.77
C ASP A 136 11.03 2.55 3.76
N PHE A 137 10.81 2.79 2.46
CA PHE A 137 11.33 1.97 1.40
C PHE A 137 12.88 1.95 1.40
N GLU A 138 13.51 3.11 1.47
CA GLU A 138 14.97 3.22 1.56
C GLU A 138 15.56 2.44 2.75
N ASN A 139 14.87 2.45 3.88
CA ASN A 139 15.29 1.66 5.04
C ASN A 139 15.19 0.15 4.79
N ILE A 140 14.19 -0.31 4.03
CA ILE A 140 14.04 -1.72 3.68
C ILE A 140 15.13 -2.15 2.70
N ILE A 141 15.37 -1.38 1.64
CA ILE A 141 16.31 -1.76 0.57
C ILE A 141 17.77 -1.77 1.03
N LYS A 142 18.13 -1.05 2.08
CA LYS A 142 19.48 -1.10 2.67
C LYS A 142 19.91 -2.51 3.08
N HIS A 143 18.95 -3.39 3.36
CA HIS A 143 19.19 -4.77 3.76
C HIS A 143 19.07 -5.75 2.57
N CYS A 144 18.61 -5.28 1.41
CA CYS A 144 18.44 -6.10 0.21
C CYS A 144 19.68 -6.03 -0.68
N ASN A 145 20.23 -7.18 -1.00
CA ASN A 145 21.27 -7.29 -2.02
C ASN A 145 20.66 -7.78 -3.34
N CYS A 146 19.78 -7.00 -3.92
CA CYS A 146 19.02 -7.37 -5.11
C CYS A 146 18.94 -6.21 -6.11
N LYS A 147 18.56 -6.53 -7.35
CA LYS A 147 18.38 -5.52 -8.41
C LYS A 147 17.12 -4.70 -8.15
N ILE A 148 17.26 -3.37 -8.24
CA ILE A 148 16.15 -2.44 -8.13
C ILE A 148 15.90 -1.86 -9.52
N LYS A 149 14.65 -1.98 -9.99
CA LYS A 149 14.17 -1.43 -11.27
C LYS A 149 13.10 -0.37 -11.04
N GLY A 150 12.91 0.49 -12.01
CA GLY A 150 11.90 1.54 -11.98
C GLY A 150 12.38 2.87 -11.41
N ASN A 151 11.45 3.78 -11.16
CA ASN A 151 11.73 5.15 -10.73
C ASN A 151 11.03 5.45 -9.40
N TYR A 152 11.79 5.97 -8.42
CA TYR A 152 11.26 6.43 -7.11
C TYR A 152 11.91 7.72 -6.63
#